data_3bec7a8d2be1dfe958a31779ba2518d2
#
_entry.id   3bec7a8d2be1dfe958a31779ba2518d2
#
_cell.length_a   1.000
_cell.length_b   1.000
_cell.length_c   1.000
_cell.angle_alpha   90.00
_cell.angle_beta   90.00
_cell.angle_gamma   90.00
#
_symmetry.space_group_name_H-M   'P 1'
#
loop_
_entity.id
_entity.type
_entity.pdbx_description
1 polymer ?
#
loop_
_entity_poly.entity_id
_entity_poly.type
_entity_poly.pdbx_seq_one_letter_code
_entity_poly.pdbx_strand_id
1 'polypeptide(L)'
;MMQDSIDFGTMNIPKLFRMMFIPTLLGMVLSATINIADGIFVGRGVGNDALAAVNIVAPFFMLATGIGLMFGVGASIVASIHLSHQKVKVANINITQALSVSLCIMLSLSLLVMTFRAEVALLLGSSEQLLPSVLEYMNWIVPFLAFYMLLNIGLFIIRLDGSPTYAMLCSAIPALINLTLDYIFVFPLHWGLMGAALASAISVIVGSIMIVVYIVGFSKVLHLYRPKFSLKSILLTIRNIGYMVKLGSSAFLTEAAIACMMLVGNYIFMRYLGEDGVAAYSVACYCFPIVFMVNNAIAQSIQPIISYNYGIQQWKRVRQAFKLALLCAVVCGGLACVGTILFCPKVSSLFLGNHGNAYEIAISGIPYFSLGYVFFALNIVCIWYYQSIERFKPATLFTILRGIVIITLSFMYLPVVCGIKGIWLAVPLSELITFVIIVVYYLLKRTRA
;
A
#
# COMPACT_ATOMS: atom_id res chain seq x y z
N MET A 1 18.14 -5.73 22.91
CA MET A 1 16.76 -5.45 22.47
C MET A 1 15.88 -6.62 22.88
N MET A 2 14.89 -6.41 23.73
CA MET A 2 13.96 -7.45 24.19
C MET A 2 13.21 -8.03 22.98
N GLN A 3 13.53 -9.26 22.62
CA GLN A 3 12.76 -10.03 21.66
C GLN A 3 11.52 -10.56 22.38
N ASP A 4 10.40 -9.86 22.28
CA ASP A 4 9.12 -10.39 22.73
C ASP A 4 8.79 -11.62 21.86
N SER A 5 8.73 -12.78 22.49
CA SER A 5 8.28 -14.01 21.82
C SER A 5 6.78 -13.89 21.57
N ILE A 6 6.39 -13.48 20.37
CA ILE A 6 4.98 -13.37 19.98
C ILE A 6 4.44 -14.76 19.70
N ASP A 7 3.49 -15.20 20.52
CA ASP A 7 2.71 -16.40 20.27
C ASP A 7 1.32 -16.05 19.75
N PHE A 8 1.10 -16.29 18.46
CA PHE A 8 -0.17 -16.00 17.79
C PHE A 8 -1.33 -16.90 18.26
N GLY A 9 -1.03 -18.08 18.82
CA GLY A 9 -2.01 -19.08 19.21
C GLY A 9 -2.60 -18.87 20.62
N THR A 10 -1.81 -18.40 21.59
CA THR A 10 -2.20 -18.38 23.00
C THR A 10 -2.31 -16.98 23.58
N MET A 11 -1.51 -16.00 23.09
CA MET A 11 -1.50 -14.64 23.60
C MET A 11 -2.87 -13.95 23.47
N ASN A 12 -3.21 -13.08 24.43
CA ASN A 12 -4.45 -12.29 24.43
C ASN A 12 -4.52 -11.42 23.15
N ILE A 13 -5.64 -11.49 22.42
CA ILE A 13 -5.81 -10.83 21.10
C ILE A 13 -5.61 -9.31 21.16
N PRO A 14 -6.20 -8.52 22.09
CA PRO A 14 -5.93 -7.09 22.20
C PRO A 14 -4.45 -6.75 22.44
N LYS A 15 -3.75 -7.52 23.29
CA LYS A 15 -2.32 -7.33 23.54
C LYS A 15 -1.52 -7.63 22.27
N LEU A 16 -1.80 -8.75 21.63
CA LEU A 16 -1.16 -9.18 20.39
C LEU A 16 -1.36 -8.16 19.27
N PHE A 17 -2.59 -7.69 19.07
CA PHE A 17 -2.91 -6.66 18.07
C PHE A 17 -2.15 -5.37 18.35
N ARG A 18 -2.12 -4.89 19.58
CA ARG A 18 -1.38 -3.66 19.94
C ARG A 18 0.12 -3.79 19.65
N MET A 19 0.72 -4.94 19.95
CA MET A 19 2.14 -5.20 19.69
C MET A 19 2.46 -5.22 18.18
N MET A 20 1.52 -5.62 17.34
CA MET A 20 1.66 -5.59 15.88
C MET A 20 1.32 -4.21 15.30
N PHE A 21 0.24 -3.59 15.78
CA PHE A 21 -0.34 -2.38 15.20
C PHE A 21 0.51 -1.13 15.45
N ILE A 22 0.96 -0.90 16.69
CA ILE A 22 1.69 0.33 17.02
C ILE A 22 2.98 0.46 16.20
N PRO A 23 3.89 -0.55 16.13
CA PRO A 23 5.08 -0.45 15.30
C PRO A 23 4.75 -0.31 13.81
N THR A 24 3.75 -1.05 13.32
CA THR A 24 3.35 -0.98 11.90
C THR A 24 2.83 0.40 11.54
N LEU A 25 1.97 0.99 12.39
CA LEU A 25 1.44 2.33 12.20
C LEU A 25 2.55 3.38 12.19
N LEU A 26 3.46 3.33 13.17
CA LEU A 26 4.59 4.28 13.25
C LEU A 26 5.50 4.19 12.02
N GLY A 27 5.83 2.98 11.57
CA GLY A 27 6.64 2.78 10.37
C GLY A 27 5.96 3.33 9.12
N MET A 28 4.66 3.09 8.95
CA MET A 28 3.91 3.55 7.77
C MET A 28 3.69 5.06 7.77
N VAL A 29 3.32 5.66 8.92
CA VAL A 29 3.13 7.11 9.01
C VAL A 29 4.44 7.85 8.77
N LEU A 30 5.55 7.37 9.34
CA LEU A 30 6.86 7.96 9.10
C LEU A 30 7.25 7.88 7.62
N SER A 31 7.08 6.72 6.97
CA SER A 31 7.37 6.56 5.53
C SER A 31 6.49 7.48 4.68
N ALA A 32 5.20 7.63 4.99
CA ALA A 32 4.31 8.53 4.27
C ALA A 32 4.74 10.01 4.41
N THR A 33 5.11 10.42 5.62
CA THR A 33 5.58 11.79 5.88
C THR A 33 6.84 12.11 5.10
N ILE A 34 7.76 11.16 5.01
CA ILE A 34 9.02 11.33 4.30
C ILE A 34 8.81 11.35 2.79
N ASN A 35 7.93 10.53 2.23
CA ASN A 35 7.57 10.61 0.80
C ASN A 35 7.01 12.00 0.42
N ILE A 36 6.27 12.64 1.32
CA ILE A 36 5.79 14.02 1.10
C ILE A 36 6.96 15.01 1.13
N ALA A 37 7.90 14.85 2.07
CA ALA A 37 9.08 15.70 2.19
C ALA A 37 10.01 15.57 0.97
N ASP A 38 10.19 14.35 0.44
CA ASP A 38 10.94 14.07 -0.79
C ASP A 38 10.35 14.85 -1.97
N GLY A 39 9.03 14.80 -2.19
CA GLY A 39 8.36 15.58 -3.20
C GLY A 39 8.58 17.11 -3.05
N ILE A 40 8.59 17.62 -1.80
CA ILE A 40 8.88 19.04 -1.53
C ILE A 40 10.35 19.37 -1.85
N PHE A 41 11.29 18.51 -1.51
CA PHE A 41 12.71 18.76 -1.79
C PHE A 41 13.01 18.74 -3.28
N VAL A 42 12.45 17.80 -4.04
CA VAL A 42 12.58 17.78 -5.50
C VAL A 42 11.95 19.02 -6.12
N GLY A 43 10.73 19.36 -5.74
CA GLY A 43 10.02 20.52 -6.30
C GLY A 43 10.70 21.85 -6.02
N ARG A 44 11.22 22.07 -4.80
CA ARG A 44 11.87 23.32 -4.40
C ARG A 44 13.36 23.37 -4.76
N GLY A 45 14.03 22.23 -4.71
CA GLY A 45 15.48 22.16 -4.90
C GLY A 45 15.91 21.98 -6.35
N VAL A 46 15.10 21.30 -7.16
CA VAL A 46 15.44 20.98 -8.55
C VAL A 46 14.53 21.73 -9.55
N GLY A 47 13.23 21.81 -9.26
CA GLY A 47 12.27 22.56 -10.07
C GLY A 47 11.10 21.73 -10.60
N ASN A 48 10.22 22.39 -11.37
CA ASN A 48 8.96 21.81 -11.83
C ASN A 48 9.15 20.65 -12.82
N ASP A 49 10.13 20.75 -13.71
CA ASP A 49 10.42 19.70 -14.71
C ASP A 49 10.88 18.41 -14.03
N ALA A 50 11.67 18.52 -12.96
CA ALA A 50 12.10 17.40 -12.15
C ALA A 50 10.91 16.73 -11.43
N LEU A 51 10.01 17.53 -10.85
CA LEU A 51 8.81 17.02 -10.21
C LEU A 51 7.88 16.31 -11.22
N ALA A 52 7.76 16.86 -12.44
CA ALA A 52 7.02 16.22 -13.52
C ALA A 52 7.65 14.88 -13.93
N ALA A 53 8.99 14.82 -14.03
CA ALA A 53 9.71 13.59 -14.35
C ALA A 53 9.50 12.49 -13.27
N VAL A 54 9.57 12.85 -11.97
CA VAL A 54 9.28 11.95 -10.85
C VAL A 54 7.85 11.38 -10.95
N ASN A 55 6.86 12.23 -11.25
CA ASN A 55 5.47 11.81 -11.39
C ASN A 55 5.25 10.85 -12.59
N ILE A 56 5.95 11.08 -13.72
CA ILE A 56 5.89 10.17 -14.88
C ILE A 56 6.46 8.79 -14.54
N VAL A 57 7.47 8.72 -13.68
CA VAL A 57 8.11 7.46 -13.25
C VAL A 57 7.37 6.79 -12.07
N ALA A 58 6.52 7.51 -11.34
CA ALA A 58 5.78 7.00 -10.18
C ALA A 58 5.04 5.65 -10.40
N PRO A 59 4.46 5.35 -11.60
CA PRO A 59 3.83 4.05 -11.85
C PRO A 59 4.74 2.84 -11.62
N PHE A 60 6.05 2.97 -11.79
CA PHE A 60 6.99 1.88 -11.50
C PHE A 60 7.09 1.58 -10.00
N PHE A 61 7.07 2.60 -9.16
CA PHE A 61 7.01 2.41 -7.71
C PHE A 61 5.70 1.73 -7.29
N MET A 62 4.57 2.16 -7.87
CA MET A 62 3.27 1.54 -7.61
C MET A 62 3.24 0.08 -8.04
N LEU A 63 3.85 -0.24 -9.18
CA LEU A 63 3.95 -1.61 -9.68
C LEU A 63 4.85 -2.47 -8.76
N ALA A 64 6.02 -1.96 -8.36
CA ALA A 64 6.91 -2.66 -7.45
C ALA A 64 6.27 -2.86 -6.07
N THR A 65 5.56 -1.86 -5.54
CA THR A 65 4.77 -1.97 -4.31
C THR A 65 3.67 -3.02 -4.46
N GLY A 66 2.89 -2.93 -5.53
CA GLY A 66 1.78 -3.86 -5.78
C GLY A 66 2.25 -5.32 -5.89
N ILE A 67 3.32 -5.58 -6.63
CA ILE A 67 3.94 -6.91 -6.73
C ILE A 67 4.48 -7.33 -5.34
N GLY A 68 5.16 -6.45 -4.65
CA GLY A 68 5.68 -6.69 -3.30
C GLY A 68 4.57 -7.05 -2.31
N LEU A 69 3.47 -6.31 -2.31
CA LEU A 69 2.29 -6.59 -1.48
C LEU A 69 1.63 -7.92 -1.88
N MET A 70 1.48 -8.19 -3.18
CA MET A 70 0.88 -9.43 -3.67
C MET A 70 1.64 -10.65 -3.16
N PHE A 71 2.95 -10.67 -3.33
CA PHE A 71 3.79 -11.79 -2.86
C PHE A 71 3.96 -11.78 -1.33
N GLY A 72 4.11 -10.61 -0.72
CA GLY A 72 4.26 -10.47 0.74
C GLY A 72 3.05 -10.97 1.51
N VAL A 73 1.86 -10.53 1.13
CA VAL A 73 0.59 -10.96 1.72
C VAL A 73 0.33 -12.43 1.44
N GLY A 74 0.45 -12.86 0.17
CA GLY A 74 0.21 -14.25 -0.22
C GLY A 74 1.13 -15.23 0.51
N ALA A 75 2.43 -14.94 0.55
CA ALA A 75 3.42 -15.75 1.26
C ALA A 75 3.18 -15.75 2.77
N SER A 76 2.87 -14.60 3.36
CA SER A 76 2.59 -14.48 4.80
C SER A 76 1.37 -15.30 5.22
N ILE A 77 0.28 -15.29 4.44
CA ILE A 77 -0.92 -16.11 4.73
C ILE A 77 -0.58 -17.59 4.68
N VAL A 78 0.02 -18.05 3.57
CA VAL A 78 0.37 -19.46 3.39
C VAL A 78 1.36 -19.94 4.46
N ALA A 79 2.41 -19.15 4.73
CA ALA A 79 3.38 -19.48 5.76
C ALA A 79 2.76 -19.50 7.16
N SER A 80 1.90 -18.55 7.49
CA SER A 80 1.20 -18.46 8.78
C SER A 80 0.35 -19.73 9.05
N ILE A 81 -0.39 -20.21 8.04
CA ILE A 81 -1.20 -21.42 8.14
C ILE A 81 -0.30 -22.67 8.31
N HIS A 82 0.82 -22.74 7.58
CA HIS A 82 1.76 -23.85 7.77
C HIS A 82 2.44 -23.81 9.14
N LEU A 83 2.78 -22.64 9.64
CA LEU A 83 3.33 -22.47 10.99
C LEU A 83 2.35 -22.90 12.07
N SER A 84 1.06 -22.59 11.92
CA SER A 84 0.03 -22.98 12.86
C SER A 84 -0.13 -24.53 12.98
N HIS A 85 0.20 -25.25 11.90
CA HIS A 85 0.27 -26.71 11.85
C HIS A 85 1.66 -27.26 12.20
N GLN A 86 2.58 -26.43 12.72
CA GLN A 86 3.97 -26.79 13.03
C GLN A 86 4.80 -27.29 11.83
N LYS A 87 4.36 -26.98 10.60
CA LYS A 87 5.06 -27.32 9.35
C LYS A 87 6.08 -26.25 8.95
N VAL A 88 7.00 -25.93 9.85
CA VAL A 88 8.00 -24.85 9.67
C VAL A 88 8.79 -24.96 8.35
N LYS A 89 9.23 -26.17 7.99
CA LYS A 89 9.96 -26.41 6.73
C LYS A 89 9.15 -26.01 5.50
N VAL A 90 7.84 -26.29 5.49
CA VAL A 90 6.97 -25.93 4.37
C VAL A 90 6.77 -24.42 4.32
N ALA A 91 6.59 -23.75 5.46
CA ALA A 91 6.53 -22.29 5.53
C ALA A 91 7.80 -21.64 4.94
N ASN A 92 8.97 -22.14 5.34
CA ASN A 92 10.27 -21.64 4.85
C ASN A 92 10.45 -21.84 3.34
N ILE A 93 10.03 -22.99 2.80
CA ILE A 93 10.05 -23.23 1.34
C ILE A 93 9.15 -22.22 0.62
N ASN A 94 7.93 -21.99 1.10
CA ASN A 94 7.00 -21.06 0.48
C ASN A 94 7.54 -19.62 0.49
N ILE A 95 8.11 -19.17 1.59
CA ILE A 95 8.74 -17.83 1.69
C ILE A 95 9.92 -17.71 0.71
N THR A 96 10.79 -18.73 0.66
CA THR A 96 11.93 -18.72 -0.27
C THR A 96 11.45 -18.68 -1.73
N GLN A 97 10.42 -19.46 -2.08
CA GLN A 97 9.83 -19.44 -3.42
C GLN A 97 9.24 -18.06 -3.76
N ALA A 98 8.50 -17.45 -2.83
CA ALA A 98 7.93 -16.12 -3.03
C ALA A 98 9.02 -15.08 -3.29
N LEU A 99 10.07 -15.03 -2.45
CA LEU A 99 11.20 -14.10 -2.59
C LEU A 99 11.96 -14.33 -3.90
N SER A 100 12.28 -15.58 -4.23
CA SER A 100 13.07 -15.89 -5.42
C SER A 100 12.31 -15.57 -6.71
N VAL A 101 11.04 -15.99 -6.81
CA VAL A 101 10.24 -15.78 -8.02
C VAL A 101 9.88 -14.31 -8.21
N SER A 102 9.49 -13.61 -7.16
CA SER A 102 9.19 -12.17 -7.24
C SER A 102 10.44 -11.37 -7.62
N LEU A 103 11.62 -11.73 -7.09
CA LEU A 103 12.89 -11.12 -7.46
C LEU A 103 13.20 -11.33 -8.94
N CYS A 104 13.03 -12.56 -9.46
CA CYS A 104 13.22 -12.86 -10.89
C CYS A 104 12.26 -12.04 -11.76
N ILE A 105 10.97 -11.95 -11.38
CA ILE A 105 9.98 -11.17 -12.10
C ILE A 105 10.38 -9.69 -12.14
N MET A 106 10.78 -9.12 -11.00
CA MET A 106 11.09 -7.70 -10.93
C MET A 106 12.38 -7.35 -11.67
N LEU A 107 13.41 -8.19 -11.57
CA LEU A 107 14.65 -8.02 -12.32
C LEU A 107 14.41 -8.12 -13.84
N SER A 108 13.59 -9.07 -14.28
CA SER A 108 13.22 -9.22 -15.70
C SER A 108 12.45 -8.00 -16.19
N LEU A 109 11.52 -7.49 -15.39
CA LEU A 109 10.76 -6.29 -15.71
C LEU A 109 11.66 -5.05 -15.76
N SER A 110 12.54 -4.89 -14.78
CA SER A 110 13.50 -3.77 -14.77
C SER A 110 14.43 -3.81 -15.99
N LEU A 111 14.91 -5.00 -16.37
CA LEU A 111 15.73 -5.16 -17.57
C LEU A 111 14.95 -4.80 -18.84
N LEU A 112 13.70 -5.26 -18.98
CA LEU A 112 12.83 -4.93 -20.10
C LEU A 112 12.61 -3.40 -20.20
N VAL A 113 12.24 -2.77 -19.08
CA VAL A 113 12.02 -1.32 -19.03
C VAL A 113 13.29 -0.55 -19.37
N MET A 114 14.45 -0.97 -18.86
CA MET A 114 15.73 -0.31 -19.17
C MET A 114 16.15 -0.46 -20.63
N THR A 115 15.79 -1.58 -21.27
CA THR A 115 16.07 -1.82 -22.71
C THR A 115 15.22 -0.89 -23.60
N PHE A 116 13.96 -0.65 -23.24
CA PHE A 116 13.02 0.18 -23.99
C PHE A 116 12.66 1.48 -23.25
N ARG A 117 13.62 2.08 -22.52
CA ARG A 117 13.36 3.18 -21.59
C ARG A 117 12.74 4.42 -22.23
N ALA A 118 13.16 4.77 -23.46
CA ALA A 118 12.64 5.95 -24.16
C ALA A 118 11.18 5.74 -24.59
N GLU A 119 10.89 4.59 -25.20
CA GLU A 119 9.55 4.22 -25.64
C GLU A 119 8.59 4.12 -24.45
N VAL A 120 9.05 3.53 -23.36
CA VAL A 120 8.27 3.40 -22.13
C VAL A 120 8.02 4.77 -21.49
N ALA A 121 9.01 5.68 -21.46
CA ALA A 121 8.83 7.04 -20.96
C ALA A 121 7.78 7.82 -21.77
N LEU A 122 7.81 7.71 -23.10
CA LEU A 122 6.82 8.33 -24.00
C LEU A 122 5.43 7.70 -23.79
N LEU A 123 5.34 6.38 -23.62
CA LEU A 123 4.08 5.68 -23.32
C LEU A 123 3.46 6.15 -22.00
N LEU A 124 4.29 6.48 -21.00
CA LEU A 124 3.85 7.01 -19.70
C LEU A 124 3.45 8.49 -19.75
N GLY A 125 3.56 9.14 -20.92
CA GLY A 125 3.11 10.51 -21.13
C GLY A 125 4.22 11.56 -21.05
N SER A 126 5.50 11.15 -21.16
CA SER A 126 6.60 12.12 -21.29
C SER A 126 6.48 12.90 -22.62
N SER A 127 6.67 14.22 -22.54
CA SER A 127 6.92 15.02 -23.73
C SER A 127 8.38 14.87 -24.18
N GLU A 128 8.68 15.22 -25.45
CA GLU A 128 10.07 15.24 -25.94
C GLU A 128 10.97 16.18 -25.10
N GLN A 129 10.40 17.28 -24.58
CA GLN A 129 11.11 18.23 -23.74
C GLN A 129 11.48 17.66 -22.36
N LEU A 130 10.59 16.86 -21.76
CA LEU A 130 10.80 16.25 -20.43
C LEU A 130 11.58 14.92 -20.51
N LEU A 131 11.68 14.33 -21.71
CA LEU A 131 12.28 13.01 -21.92
C LEU A 131 13.69 12.87 -21.32
N PRO A 132 14.61 13.84 -21.48
CA PRO A 132 15.94 13.74 -20.85
C PRO A 132 15.89 13.59 -19.33
N SER A 133 15.07 14.39 -18.65
CA SER A 133 14.90 14.35 -17.19
C SER A 133 14.23 13.06 -16.74
N VAL A 134 13.24 12.57 -17.47
CA VAL A 134 12.59 11.27 -17.20
C VAL A 134 13.57 10.12 -17.33
N LEU A 135 14.38 10.09 -18.39
CA LEU A 135 15.40 9.07 -18.62
C LEU A 135 16.50 9.11 -17.55
N GLU A 136 16.93 10.31 -17.14
CA GLU A 136 17.89 10.49 -16.05
C GLU A 136 17.37 9.85 -14.76
N TYR A 137 16.14 10.15 -14.36
CA TYR A 137 15.52 9.60 -13.15
C TYR A 137 15.30 8.09 -13.26
N MET A 138 14.81 7.59 -14.41
CA MET A 138 14.63 6.16 -14.65
C MET A 138 15.93 5.37 -14.53
N ASN A 139 17.05 5.91 -15.01
CA ASN A 139 18.36 5.23 -14.95
C ASN A 139 18.79 4.92 -13.51
N TRP A 140 18.42 5.75 -12.55
CA TRP A 140 18.79 5.61 -11.14
C TRP A 140 17.73 4.92 -10.28
N ILE A 141 16.50 4.78 -10.76
CA ILE A 141 15.41 4.16 -10.00
C ILE A 141 15.09 2.74 -10.47
N VAL A 142 14.91 2.56 -11.78
CA VAL A 142 14.40 1.30 -12.34
C VAL A 142 15.29 0.09 -12.00
N PRO A 143 16.64 0.16 -12.02
CA PRO A 143 17.50 -0.95 -11.64
C PRO A 143 17.32 -1.40 -10.19
N PHE A 144 16.88 -0.49 -9.32
CA PHE A 144 16.75 -0.74 -7.89
C PHE A 144 15.33 -1.09 -7.42
N LEU A 145 14.34 -1.16 -8.33
CA LEU A 145 12.96 -1.54 -8.01
C LEU A 145 12.85 -2.92 -7.35
N ALA A 146 13.80 -3.83 -7.66
CA ALA A 146 13.86 -5.15 -7.03
C ALA A 146 14.12 -5.05 -5.52
N PHE A 147 14.93 -4.10 -5.08
CA PHE A 147 15.16 -3.85 -3.64
C PHE A 147 13.91 -3.25 -3.00
N TYR A 148 13.23 -2.33 -3.67
CA TYR A 148 11.98 -1.75 -3.19
C TYR A 148 10.90 -2.82 -2.98
N MET A 149 10.75 -3.74 -3.94
CA MET A 149 9.85 -4.88 -3.82
C MET A 149 10.27 -5.82 -2.67
N LEU A 150 11.58 -6.13 -2.54
CA LEU A 150 12.12 -6.98 -1.49
C LEU A 150 11.83 -6.38 -0.10
N LEU A 151 11.97 -5.07 0.04
CA LEU A 151 11.60 -4.35 1.26
C LEU A 151 10.13 -4.60 1.63
N ASN A 152 9.22 -4.43 0.68
CA ASN A 152 7.79 -4.66 0.93
C ASN A 152 7.49 -6.11 1.35
N ILE A 153 8.02 -7.11 0.66
CA ILE A 153 7.81 -8.54 1.01
C ILE A 153 8.39 -8.85 2.39
N GLY A 154 9.61 -8.36 2.66
CA GLY A 154 10.33 -8.64 3.89
C GLY A 154 9.61 -8.15 5.15
N LEU A 155 8.93 -7.01 5.07
CA LEU A 155 8.13 -6.49 6.18
C LEU A 155 7.03 -7.46 6.63
N PHE A 156 6.39 -8.19 5.71
CA PHE A 156 5.40 -9.23 6.06
C PHE A 156 6.05 -10.44 6.71
N ILE A 157 7.20 -10.86 6.19
CA ILE A 157 7.95 -12.02 6.74
C ILE A 157 8.42 -11.73 8.16
N ILE A 158 9.01 -10.57 8.40
CA ILE A 158 9.54 -10.16 9.72
C ILE A 158 8.40 -10.03 10.75
N ARG A 159 7.26 -9.47 10.36
CA ARG A 159 6.08 -9.41 11.23
C ARG A 159 5.54 -10.80 11.58
N LEU A 160 5.48 -11.69 10.59
CA LEU A 160 5.06 -13.07 10.80
C LEU A 160 6.03 -13.86 11.70
N ASP A 161 7.33 -13.57 11.60
CA ASP A 161 8.38 -14.15 12.47
C ASP A 161 8.31 -13.62 13.93
N GLY A 162 7.35 -12.72 14.23
CA GLY A 162 7.12 -12.18 15.58
C GLY A 162 8.01 -11.00 15.96
N SER A 163 8.52 -10.24 14.98
CA SER A 163 9.40 -9.09 15.22
C SER A 163 8.89 -7.78 14.58
N PRO A 164 7.67 -7.31 14.93
CA PRO A 164 7.06 -6.13 14.32
C PRO A 164 7.87 -4.85 14.56
N THR A 165 8.56 -4.73 15.67
CA THR A 165 9.46 -3.60 15.97
C THR A 165 10.64 -3.55 15.00
N TYR A 166 11.23 -4.70 14.66
CA TYR A 166 12.29 -4.74 13.67
C TYR A 166 11.76 -4.39 12.26
N ALA A 167 10.55 -4.85 11.91
CA ALA A 167 9.89 -4.45 10.67
C ALA A 167 9.65 -2.92 10.62
N MET A 168 9.27 -2.30 11.74
CA MET A 168 9.19 -0.84 11.85
C MET A 168 10.54 -0.17 11.58
N LEU A 169 11.62 -0.67 12.15
CA LEU A 169 12.98 -0.13 11.92
C LEU A 169 13.39 -0.28 10.45
N CYS A 170 13.04 -1.39 9.78
CA CYS A 170 13.26 -1.58 8.35
C CYS A 170 12.49 -0.60 7.46
N SER A 171 11.44 0.04 7.97
CA SER A 171 10.74 1.13 7.27
C SER A 171 11.29 2.51 7.67
N ALA A 172 11.52 2.72 8.97
CA ALA A 172 11.89 4.01 9.53
C ALA A 172 13.33 4.43 9.19
N ILE A 173 14.29 3.53 9.31
CA ILE A 173 15.71 3.83 9.04
C ILE A 173 15.95 4.21 7.57
N PRO A 174 15.49 3.41 6.58
CA PRO A 174 15.60 3.81 5.18
C PRO A 174 14.93 5.14 4.88
N ALA A 175 13.77 5.38 5.45
CA ALA A 175 13.05 6.62 5.27
C ALA A 175 13.83 7.83 5.80
N LEU A 176 14.45 7.75 6.98
CA LEU A 176 15.32 8.81 7.52
C LEU A 176 16.60 8.99 6.68
N ILE A 177 17.18 7.91 6.17
CA ILE A 177 18.35 7.96 5.26
C ILE A 177 17.96 8.68 3.97
N ASN A 178 16.81 8.34 3.38
CA ASN A 178 16.29 9.00 2.18
C ASN A 178 16.18 10.52 2.40
N LEU A 179 15.45 10.94 3.44
CA LEU A 179 15.26 12.35 3.75
C LEU A 179 16.60 13.10 3.95
N THR A 180 17.55 12.48 4.63
CA THR A 180 18.87 13.08 4.91
C THR A 180 19.68 13.21 3.62
N LEU A 181 19.70 12.14 2.80
CA LEU A 181 20.45 12.13 1.54
C LEU A 181 19.82 13.05 0.50
N ASP A 182 18.48 13.12 0.42
CA ASP A 182 17.77 14.06 -0.43
C ASP A 182 18.19 15.51 -0.13
N TYR A 183 18.19 15.87 1.16
CA TYR A 183 18.65 17.18 1.57
C TYR A 183 20.10 17.44 1.13
N ILE A 184 21.02 16.48 1.39
CA ILE A 184 22.45 16.64 1.09
C ILE A 184 22.69 16.70 -0.42
N PHE A 185 22.07 15.83 -1.20
CA PHE A 185 22.34 15.72 -2.63
C PHE A 185 21.68 16.83 -3.43
N VAL A 186 20.49 17.28 -3.03
CA VAL A 186 19.74 18.30 -3.74
C VAL A 186 20.26 19.70 -3.41
N PHE A 187 20.45 20.05 -2.12
CA PHE A 187 20.79 21.42 -1.71
C PHE A 187 22.30 21.68 -1.64
N PRO A 188 23.14 21.02 -0.78
CA PRO A 188 24.56 21.31 -0.73
C PRO A 188 25.34 20.87 -1.97
N LEU A 189 25.04 19.68 -2.52
CA LEU A 189 25.80 19.10 -3.63
C LEU A 189 25.26 19.50 -5.01
N HIS A 190 24.03 20.02 -5.09
CA HIS A 190 23.38 20.45 -6.34
C HIS A 190 23.35 19.34 -7.41
N TRP A 191 23.18 18.06 -7.02
CA TRP A 191 23.09 16.92 -7.95
C TRP A 191 21.72 16.83 -8.65
N GLY A 192 20.81 17.73 -8.35
CA GLY A 192 19.52 17.83 -9.01
C GLY A 192 18.70 16.54 -8.91
N LEU A 193 18.09 16.16 -10.03
CA LEU A 193 17.19 15.00 -10.12
C LEU A 193 17.92 13.67 -9.88
N MET A 194 19.17 13.57 -10.35
CA MET A 194 20.02 12.41 -10.08
C MET A 194 20.25 12.21 -8.57
N GLY A 195 20.46 13.31 -7.83
CA GLY A 195 20.65 13.27 -6.38
C GLY A 195 19.44 12.66 -5.64
N ALA A 196 18.24 13.13 -5.96
CA ALA A 196 17.00 12.61 -5.38
C ALA A 196 16.79 11.12 -5.72
N ALA A 197 17.04 10.73 -6.98
CA ALA A 197 16.94 9.34 -7.40
C ALA A 197 17.94 8.43 -6.65
N LEU A 198 19.20 8.88 -6.48
CA LEU A 198 20.21 8.16 -5.74
C LEU A 198 19.87 8.03 -4.25
N ALA A 199 19.36 9.07 -3.62
CA ALA A 199 18.94 9.03 -2.23
C ALA A 199 17.85 7.97 -2.01
N SER A 200 16.86 7.92 -2.91
CA SER A 200 15.81 6.92 -2.91
C SER A 200 16.37 5.50 -3.15
N ALA A 201 17.26 5.32 -4.11
CA ALA A 201 17.89 4.03 -4.39
C ALA A 201 18.72 3.52 -3.20
N ILE A 202 19.58 4.36 -2.60
CA ILE A 202 20.41 4.00 -1.45
C ILE A 202 19.52 3.60 -0.26
N SER A 203 18.46 4.35 0.01
CA SER A 203 17.56 4.08 1.12
C SER A 203 16.89 2.71 1.01
N VAL A 204 16.38 2.35 -0.16
CA VAL A 204 15.73 1.04 -0.35
C VAL A 204 16.73 -0.11 -0.35
N ILE A 205 17.98 0.09 -0.81
CA ILE A 205 19.05 -0.87 -0.69
C ILE A 205 19.36 -1.15 0.79
N VAL A 206 19.51 -0.10 1.61
CA VAL A 206 19.78 -0.25 3.05
C VAL A 206 18.63 -1.00 3.72
N GLY A 207 17.36 -0.65 3.44
CA GLY A 207 16.20 -1.35 3.97
C GLY A 207 16.17 -2.83 3.58
N SER A 208 16.50 -3.13 2.33
CA SER A 208 16.57 -4.51 1.85
C SER A 208 17.71 -5.30 2.47
N ILE A 209 18.88 -4.67 2.68
CA ILE A 209 19.99 -5.29 3.40
C ILE A 209 19.55 -5.60 4.84
N MET A 210 18.87 -4.69 5.54
CA MET A 210 18.36 -4.95 6.88
C MET A 210 17.41 -6.16 6.91
N ILE A 211 16.56 -6.33 5.90
CA ILE A 211 15.68 -7.50 5.78
C ILE A 211 16.48 -8.79 5.57
N VAL A 212 17.44 -8.77 4.66
CA VAL A 212 18.29 -9.95 4.41
C VAL A 212 19.07 -10.32 5.68
N VAL A 213 19.69 -9.34 6.35
CA VAL A 213 20.40 -9.53 7.62
C VAL A 213 19.48 -10.12 8.69
N TYR A 214 18.22 -9.67 8.76
CA TYR A 214 17.26 -10.28 9.67
C TYR A 214 16.99 -11.75 9.34
N ILE A 215 16.64 -12.04 8.09
CA ILE A 215 16.24 -13.40 7.67
C ILE A 215 17.39 -14.39 7.82
N VAL A 216 18.64 -13.96 7.58
CA VAL A 216 19.82 -14.82 7.64
C VAL A 216 20.36 -14.95 9.07
N GLY A 217 20.35 -13.85 9.85
CA GLY A 217 21.06 -13.79 11.15
C GLY A 217 20.17 -13.74 12.38
N PHE A 218 18.96 -13.19 12.29
CA PHE A 218 18.13 -12.88 13.46
C PHE A 218 16.75 -13.54 13.47
N SER A 219 16.37 -14.19 12.37
CA SER A 219 15.05 -14.83 12.29
C SER A 219 14.93 -16.00 13.27
N LYS A 220 13.75 -16.12 13.91
CA LYS A 220 13.51 -17.15 14.95
C LYS A 220 13.01 -18.45 14.35
N VAL A 221 12.14 -18.35 13.36
CA VAL A 221 11.40 -19.49 12.79
C VAL A 221 11.51 -19.52 11.27
N LEU A 222 11.52 -18.34 10.63
CA LEU A 222 11.44 -18.20 9.19
C LEU A 222 12.83 -18.01 8.57
N HIS A 223 13.39 -19.09 8.03
CA HIS A 223 14.68 -19.09 7.37
C HIS A 223 14.58 -19.36 5.87
N LEU A 224 15.57 -18.90 5.10
CA LEU A 224 15.68 -19.26 3.69
C LEU A 224 16.03 -20.74 3.55
N TYR A 225 15.36 -21.41 2.62
CA TYR A 225 15.58 -22.82 2.31
C TYR A 225 16.22 -22.96 0.92
N ARG A 226 17.23 -23.81 0.77
CA ARG A 226 17.88 -24.02 -0.53
C ARG A 226 16.89 -24.58 -1.54
N PRO A 227 16.63 -23.89 -2.68
CA PRO A 227 15.73 -24.38 -3.70
C PRO A 227 16.30 -25.65 -4.37
N LYS A 228 15.41 -26.59 -4.68
CA LYS A 228 15.78 -27.78 -5.47
C LYS A 228 15.32 -27.54 -6.93
N PHE A 229 16.20 -27.77 -7.87
CA PHE A 229 15.95 -27.56 -9.31
C PHE A 229 15.57 -28.88 -10.03
N SER A 230 14.69 -29.69 -9.45
CA SER A 230 14.10 -30.83 -10.16
C SER A 230 12.81 -30.40 -10.85
N LEU A 231 12.41 -31.08 -11.95
CA LEU A 231 11.17 -30.80 -12.66
C LEU A 231 9.96 -30.81 -11.72
N LYS A 232 9.89 -31.80 -10.82
CA LYS A 232 8.84 -31.89 -9.80
C LYS A 232 8.85 -30.69 -8.86
N SER A 233 10.02 -30.17 -8.46
CA SER A 233 10.14 -29.00 -7.61
C SER A 233 9.68 -27.73 -8.33
N ILE A 234 10.01 -27.58 -9.61
CA ILE A 234 9.57 -26.44 -10.43
C ILE A 234 8.05 -26.43 -10.57
N LEU A 235 7.42 -27.56 -10.90
CA LEU A 235 5.96 -27.66 -10.99
C LEU A 235 5.26 -27.34 -9.66
N LEU A 236 5.82 -27.82 -8.55
CA LEU A 236 5.32 -27.46 -7.21
C LEU A 236 5.49 -25.97 -6.92
N THR A 237 6.60 -25.36 -7.33
CA THR A 237 6.83 -23.93 -7.17
C THR A 237 5.80 -23.13 -7.95
N ILE A 238 5.56 -23.45 -9.22
CA ILE A 238 4.55 -22.78 -10.05
C ILE A 238 3.16 -22.86 -9.39
N ARG A 239 2.77 -24.03 -8.89
CA ARG A 239 1.50 -24.21 -8.18
C ARG A 239 1.41 -23.35 -6.92
N ASN A 240 2.45 -23.37 -6.08
CA ASN A 240 2.49 -22.62 -4.82
C ASN A 240 2.45 -21.12 -5.09
N ILE A 241 3.24 -20.64 -6.04
CA ILE A 241 3.26 -19.23 -6.47
C ILE A 241 1.90 -18.82 -7.02
N GLY A 242 1.28 -19.63 -7.88
CA GLY A 242 -0.07 -19.36 -8.38
C GLY A 242 -1.11 -19.24 -7.26
N TYR A 243 -0.95 -20.01 -6.18
CA TYR A 243 -1.82 -19.90 -5.01
C TYR A 243 -1.56 -18.63 -4.20
N MET A 244 -0.29 -18.26 -3.96
CA MET A 244 0.09 -17.02 -3.28
C MET A 244 -0.38 -15.79 -4.04
N VAL A 245 -0.22 -15.78 -5.37
CA VAL A 245 -0.70 -14.69 -6.24
C VAL A 245 -2.23 -14.55 -6.13
N LYS A 246 -2.98 -15.65 -6.12
CA LYS A 246 -4.44 -15.59 -5.90
C LYS A 246 -4.80 -15.01 -4.55
N LEU A 247 -4.08 -15.37 -3.48
CA LEU A 247 -4.31 -14.83 -2.14
C LEU A 247 -3.93 -13.35 -2.04
N GLY A 248 -2.84 -12.93 -2.68
CA GLY A 248 -2.34 -11.57 -2.63
C GLY A 248 -2.92 -10.63 -3.69
N SER A 249 -3.69 -11.13 -4.67
CA SER A 249 -4.18 -10.33 -5.80
C SER A 249 -5.01 -9.11 -5.40
N SER A 250 -5.81 -9.21 -4.33
CA SER A 250 -6.58 -8.05 -3.87
C SER A 250 -5.69 -6.95 -3.25
N ALA A 251 -4.52 -7.29 -2.71
CA ALA A 251 -3.56 -6.28 -2.25
C ALA A 251 -2.97 -5.49 -3.43
N PHE A 252 -2.57 -6.19 -4.50
CA PHE A 252 -2.14 -5.55 -5.75
C PHE A 252 -3.23 -4.66 -6.35
N LEU A 253 -4.45 -5.19 -6.45
CA LEU A 253 -5.59 -4.45 -7.00
C LEU A 253 -6.00 -3.24 -6.14
N THR A 254 -5.69 -3.24 -4.85
CA THR A 254 -5.94 -2.09 -3.98
C THR A 254 -5.07 -0.90 -4.36
N GLU A 255 -3.81 -1.12 -4.73
CA GLU A 255 -2.93 -0.05 -5.26
C GLU A 255 -3.46 0.47 -6.61
N ALA A 256 -3.83 -0.42 -7.52
CA ALA A 256 -4.42 -0.04 -8.81
C ALA A 256 -5.75 0.72 -8.65
N ALA A 257 -6.54 0.38 -7.63
CA ALA A 257 -7.81 1.05 -7.32
C ALA A 257 -7.63 2.53 -6.94
N ILE A 258 -6.55 2.86 -6.21
CA ILE A 258 -6.24 4.25 -5.86
C ILE A 258 -5.92 5.05 -7.13
N ALA A 259 -5.10 4.49 -8.01
CA ALA A 259 -4.80 5.14 -9.29
C ALA A 259 -6.06 5.35 -10.13
N CYS A 260 -6.96 4.36 -10.20
CA CYS A 260 -8.23 4.47 -10.88
C CYS A 260 -9.11 5.59 -10.31
N MET A 261 -9.24 5.66 -8.97
CA MET A 261 -9.99 6.71 -8.28
C MET A 261 -9.45 8.10 -8.63
N MET A 262 -8.14 8.28 -8.60
CA MET A 262 -7.50 9.57 -8.92
C MET A 262 -7.71 9.96 -10.38
N LEU A 263 -7.53 9.04 -11.33
CA LEU A 263 -7.69 9.30 -12.75
C LEU A 263 -9.14 9.65 -13.11
N VAL A 264 -10.10 8.84 -12.68
CA VAL A 264 -11.52 9.07 -12.96
C VAL A 264 -12.00 10.34 -12.27
N GLY A 265 -11.57 10.55 -11.00
CA GLY A 265 -11.88 11.76 -10.27
C GLY A 265 -11.36 13.01 -10.99
N ASN A 266 -10.08 13.06 -11.35
CA ASN A 266 -9.50 14.19 -12.08
C ASN A 266 -10.26 14.49 -13.37
N TYR A 267 -10.62 13.47 -14.16
CA TYR A 267 -11.39 13.65 -15.38
C TYR A 267 -12.78 14.29 -15.12
N ILE A 268 -13.48 13.83 -14.10
CA ILE A 268 -14.83 14.33 -13.75
C ILE A 268 -14.75 15.73 -13.15
N PHE A 269 -13.78 16.01 -12.25
CA PHE A 269 -13.57 17.34 -11.69
C PHE A 269 -13.21 18.35 -12.79
N MET A 270 -12.34 17.98 -13.74
CA MET A 270 -12.02 18.83 -14.89
C MET A 270 -13.25 19.13 -15.73
N ARG A 271 -14.09 18.12 -15.99
CA ARG A 271 -15.29 18.27 -16.83
C ARG A 271 -16.34 19.20 -16.23
N TYR A 272 -16.55 19.18 -14.90
CA TYR A 272 -17.64 19.92 -14.24
C TYR A 272 -17.19 21.22 -13.58
N LEU A 273 -15.95 21.31 -13.13
CA LEU A 273 -15.42 22.41 -12.32
C LEU A 273 -14.15 23.04 -12.90
N GLY A 274 -13.65 22.53 -14.03
CA GLY A 274 -12.44 23.03 -14.68
C GLY A 274 -11.17 22.83 -13.85
N GLU A 275 -10.16 23.65 -14.11
CA GLU A 275 -8.85 23.59 -13.45
C GLU A 275 -8.93 23.80 -11.93
N ASP A 276 -9.76 24.74 -11.48
CA ASP A 276 -10.00 25.01 -10.06
C ASP A 276 -10.56 23.77 -9.33
N GLY A 277 -11.46 23.03 -10.01
CA GLY A 277 -12.00 21.79 -9.48
C GLY A 277 -10.94 20.69 -9.30
N VAL A 278 -10.06 20.54 -10.29
CA VAL A 278 -8.94 19.59 -10.21
C VAL A 278 -7.95 20.00 -9.12
N ALA A 279 -7.64 21.27 -8.99
CA ALA A 279 -6.81 21.79 -7.91
C ALA A 279 -7.40 21.51 -6.53
N ALA A 280 -8.72 21.73 -6.36
CA ALA A 280 -9.42 21.39 -5.12
C ALA A 280 -9.42 19.89 -4.81
N TYR A 281 -9.67 19.05 -5.81
CA TYR A 281 -9.64 17.59 -5.67
C TYR A 281 -8.23 17.07 -5.33
N SER A 282 -7.20 17.68 -5.88
CA SER A 282 -5.81 17.33 -5.58
C SER A 282 -5.49 17.44 -4.09
N VAL A 283 -6.05 18.43 -3.38
CA VAL A 283 -5.89 18.55 -1.91
C VAL A 283 -6.45 17.30 -1.19
N ALA A 284 -7.64 16.84 -1.59
CA ALA A 284 -8.21 15.60 -1.04
C ALA A 284 -7.33 14.38 -1.35
N CYS A 285 -6.79 14.31 -2.57
CA CYS A 285 -5.89 13.23 -2.99
C CYS A 285 -4.55 13.25 -2.24
N TYR A 286 -4.03 14.40 -1.83
CA TYR A 286 -2.82 14.48 -0.99
C TYR A 286 -3.06 14.07 0.47
N CYS A 287 -4.27 14.26 1.00
CA CYS A 287 -4.64 13.83 2.35
C CYS A 287 -4.96 12.33 2.42
N PHE A 288 -5.50 11.75 1.34
CA PHE A 288 -5.96 10.36 1.31
C PHE A 288 -4.88 9.31 1.62
N PRO A 289 -3.61 9.41 1.17
CA PRO A 289 -2.57 8.45 1.50
C PRO A 289 -2.33 8.28 3.00
N ILE A 290 -2.48 9.31 3.81
CA ILE A 290 -2.33 9.22 5.28
C ILE A 290 -3.43 8.31 5.84
N VAL A 291 -4.68 8.53 5.42
CA VAL A 291 -5.83 7.69 5.81
C VAL A 291 -5.65 6.25 5.34
N PHE A 292 -5.18 6.07 4.10
CA PHE A 292 -4.86 4.77 3.52
C PHE A 292 -3.79 4.02 4.33
N MET A 293 -2.70 4.68 4.71
CA MET A 293 -1.61 4.09 5.50
C MET A 293 -2.07 3.62 6.89
N VAL A 294 -2.89 4.41 7.57
CA VAL A 294 -3.47 4.02 8.87
C VAL A 294 -4.33 2.76 8.74
N ASN A 295 -5.18 2.70 7.72
CA ASN A 295 -6.05 1.55 7.49
C ASN A 295 -5.29 0.30 7.06
N ASN A 296 -4.24 0.47 6.25
CA ASN A 296 -3.31 -0.61 5.92
C ASN A 296 -2.55 -1.12 7.15
N ALA A 297 -2.17 -0.24 8.08
CA ALA A 297 -1.52 -0.66 9.33
C ALA A 297 -2.45 -1.56 10.17
N ILE A 298 -3.75 -1.24 10.27
CA ILE A 298 -4.74 -2.10 10.91
C ILE A 298 -4.79 -3.46 10.23
N ALA A 299 -4.97 -3.47 8.90
CA ALA A 299 -5.15 -4.66 8.10
C ALA A 299 -3.92 -5.58 8.11
N GLN A 300 -2.73 -5.03 7.93
CA GLN A 300 -1.47 -5.77 7.96
C GLN A 300 -1.12 -6.32 9.35
N SER A 301 -1.57 -5.65 10.40
CA SER A 301 -1.33 -6.10 11.78
C SER A 301 -2.22 -7.26 12.17
N ILE A 302 -3.47 -7.27 11.69
CA ILE A 302 -4.44 -8.31 12.02
C ILE A 302 -4.27 -9.58 11.15
N GLN A 303 -3.68 -9.45 9.96
CA GLN A 303 -3.55 -10.53 8.99
C GLN A 303 -2.84 -11.78 9.57
N PRO A 304 -1.63 -11.70 10.15
CA PRO A 304 -0.97 -12.89 10.69
C PRO A 304 -1.72 -13.48 11.88
N ILE A 305 -2.41 -12.66 12.67
CA ILE A 305 -3.24 -13.11 13.80
C ILE A 305 -4.41 -13.96 13.30
N ILE A 306 -5.12 -13.46 12.28
CA ILE A 306 -6.28 -14.16 11.70
C ILE A 306 -5.83 -15.45 11.00
N SER A 307 -4.82 -15.37 10.11
CA SER A 307 -4.41 -16.51 9.30
C SER A 307 -3.82 -17.66 10.14
N TYR A 308 -3.06 -17.34 11.20
CA TYR A 308 -2.56 -18.34 12.13
C TYR A 308 -3.69 -19.07 12.87
N ASN A 309 -4.61 -18.30 13.48
CA ASN A 309 -5.73 -18.86 14.24
C ASN A 309 -6.77 -19.54 13.34
N TYR A 310 -6.89 -19.11 12.08
CA TYR A 310 -7.67 -19.82 11.06
C TYR A 310 -7.07 -21.20 10.76
N GLY A 311 -5.74 -21.31 10.60
CA GLY A 311 -5.07 -22.58 10.35
C GLY A 311 -5.33 -23.64 11.43
N ILE A 312 -5.33 -23.26 12.71
CA ILE A 312 -5.66 -24.15 13.84
C ILE A 312 -7.16 -24.18 14.19
N GLN A 313 -8.02 -23.64 13.34
CA GLN A 313 -9.48 -23.62 13.49
C GLN A 313 -10.00 -22.95 14.77
N GLN A 314 -9.25 -22.04 15.35
CA GLN A 314 -9.66 -21.27 16.53
C GLN A 314 -10.59 -20.08 16.14
N TRP A 315 -11.77 -20.40 15.65
CA TRP A 315 -12.76 -19.43 15.14
C TRP A 315 -13.16 -18.36 16.16
N LYS A 316 -13.14 -18.68 17.45
CA LYS A 316 -13.42 -17.70 18.51
C LYS A 316 -12.39 -16.57 18.49
N ARG A 317 -11.11 -16.92 18.37
CA ARG A 317 -10.01 -15.95 18.30
C ARG A 317 -10.02 -15.16 16.98
N VAL A 318 -10.28 -15.85 15.86
CA VAL A 318 -10.46 -15.19 14.54
C VAL A 318 -11.55 -14.14 14.60
N ARG A 319 -12.73 -14.45 15.16
CA ARG A 319 -13.84 -13.51 15.30
C ARG A 319 -13.49 -12.34 16.25
N GLN A 320 -12.80 -12.62 17.34
CA GLN A 320 -12.35 -11.60 18.29
C GLN A 320 -11.37 -10.62 17.64
N ALA A 321 -10.39 -11.12 16.90
CA ALA A 321 -9.42 -10.34 16.17
C ALA A 321 -10.10 -9.47 15.09
N PHE A 322 -11.01 -10.03 14.32
CA PHE A 322 -11.76 -9.31 13.30
C PHE A 322 -12.63 -8.20 13.89
N LYS A 323 -13.36 -8.47 14.99
CA LYS A 323 -14.17 -7.44 15.68
C LYS A 323 -13.30 -6.28 16.18
N LEU A 324 -12.12 -6.59 16.74
CA LEU A 324 -11.18 -5.58 17.21
C LEU A 324 -10.67 -4.72 16.06
N ALA A 325 -10.34 -5.32 14.92
CA ALA A 325 -9.91 -4.59 13.73
C ALA A 325 -11.02 -3.69 13.17
N LEU A 326 -12.28 -4.17 13.14
CA LEU A 326 -13.42 -3.35 12.72
C LEU A 326 -13.64 -2.16 13.67
N LEU A 327 -13.55 -2.37 14.98
CA LEU A 327 -13.66 -1.28 15.96
C LEU A 327 -12.55 -0.24 15.75
N CYS A 328 -11.31 -0.70 15.57
CA CYS A 328 -10.17 0.17 15.30
C CYS A 328 -10.35 0.95 13.97
N ALA A 329 -10.88 0.30 12.94
CA ALA A 329 -11.18 0.92 11.65
C ALA A 329 -12.23 2.04 11.77
N VAL A 330 -13.31 1.79 12.52
CA VAL A 330 -14.34 2.83 12.81
C VAL A 330 -13.75 4.00 13.55
N VAL A 331 -12.96 3.74 14.59
CA VAL A 331 -12.35 4.81 15.40
C VAL A 331 -11.35 5.60 14.56
N CYS A 332 -10.42 4.95 13.88
CA CYS A 332 -9.41 5.64 13.07
C CYS A 332 -10.03 6.36 11.86
N GLY A 333 -10.98 5.71 11.16
CA GLY A 333 -11.71 6.33 10.06
C GLY A 333 -12.57 7.52 10.51
N GLY A 334 -13.21 7.41 11.67
CA GLY A 334 -13.98 8.50 12.29
C GLY A 334 -13.08 9.68 12.69
N LEU A 335 -11.96 9.41 13.35
CA LEU A 335 -10.97 10.44 13.72
C LEU A 335 -10.40 11.13 12.46
N ALA A 336 -10.10 10.37 11.42
CA ALA A 336 -9.64 10.93 10.15
C ALA A 336 -10.71 11.82 9.50
N CYS A 337 -11.98 11.39 9.50
CA CYS A 337 -13.11 12.16 8.98
C CYS A 337 -13.28 13.47 9.76
N VAL A 338 -13.40 13.41 11.09
CA VAL A 338 -13.55 14.58 11.94
C VAL A 338 -12.33 15.52 11.83
N GLY A 339 -11.12 14.96 11.86
CA GLY A 339 -9.89 15.74 11.67
C GLY A 339 -9.86 16.46 10.32
N THR A 340 -10.24 15.77 9.24
CA THR A 340 -10.30 16.40 7.90
C THR A 340 -11.32 17.52 7.86
N ILE A 341 -12.52 17.35 8.45
CA ILE A 341 -13.55 18.40 8.51
C ILE A 341 -13.06 19.62 9.30
N LEU A 342 -12.47 19.39 10.48
CA LEU A 342 -12.04 20.48 11.37
C LEU A 342 -10.83 21.26 10.81
N PHE A 343 -9.90 20.57 10.17
CA PHE A 343 -8.68 21.17 9.64
C PHE A 343 -8.74 21.49 8.13
N CYS A 344 -9.87 21.22 7.46
CA CYS A 344 -10.06 21.47 6.03
C CYS A 344 -9.63 22.88 5.59
N PRO A 345 -10.07 23.97 6.22
CA PRO A 345 -9.65 25.32 5.80
C PRO A 345 -8.15 25.53 5.90
N LYS A 346 -7.50 25.05 6.98
CA LYS A 346 -6.06 25.19 7.19
C LYS A 346 -5.25 24.36 6.17
N VAL A 347 -5.69 23.12 5.92
CA VAL A 347 -5.03 22.25 4.96
C VAL A 347 -5.20 22.80 3.55
N SER A 348 -6.41 23.21 3.16
CA SER A 348 -6.67 23.80 1.83
C SER A 348 -5.86 25.07 1.61
N SER A 349 -5.71 25.92 2.64
CA SER A 349 -4.91 27.12 2.54
C SER A 349 -3.42 26.89 2.33
N LEU A 350 -2.88 25.78 2.83
CA LEU A 350 -1.47 25.40 2.61
C LEU A 350 -1.16 25.07 1.14
N PHE A 351 -2.15 24.53 0.41
CA PHE A 351 -1.99 24.12 -0.99
C PHE A 351 -2.48 25.16 -1.99
N LEU A 352 -3.57 25.86 -1.68
CA LEU A 352 -4.30 26.72 -2.62
C LEU A 352 -4.24 28.21 -2.26
N GLY A 353 -3.60 28.57 -1.13
CA GLY A 353 -3.69 29.92 -0.59
C GLY A 353 -5.01 30.16 0.15
N ASN A 354 -5.18 31.37 0.71
CA ASN A 354 -6.33 31.69 1.56
C ASN A 354 -7.56 32.21 0.80
N HIS A 355 -7.44 32.45 -0.50
CA HIS A 355 -8.49 33.03 -1.35
C HIS A 355 -8.42 32.43 -2.75
N GLY A 356 -9.56 32.35 -3.40
CA GLY A 356 -9.67 31.87 -4.78
C GLY A 356 -10.75 30.80 -4.94
N ASN A 357 -11.18 30.60 -6.17
CA ASN A 357 -12.28 29.70 -6.49
C ASN A 357 -11.95 28.22 -6.12
N ALA A 358 -10.71 27.78 -6.38
CA ALA A 358 -10.26 26.44 -6.00
C ALA A 358 -10.32 26.21 -4.47
N TYR A 359 -9.98 27.22 -3.66
CA TYR A 359 -10.07 27.14 -2.20
C TYR A 359 -11.52 27.00 -1.73
N GLU A 360 -12.45 27.80 -2.27
CA GLU A 360 -13.88 27.71 -1.93
C GLU A 360 -14.49 26.35 -2.33
N ILE A 361 -14.10 25.83 -3.48
CA ILE A 361 -14.51 24.49 -3.93
C ILE A 361 -13.97 23.41 -2.95
N ALA A 362 -12.71 23.54 -2.52
CA ALA A 362 -12.08 22.59 -1.60
C ALA A 362 -12.75 22.57 -0.23
N ILE A 363 -12.94 23.75 0.41
CA ILE A 363 -13.55 23.81 1.76
C ILE A 363 -15.02 23.39 1.78
N SER A 364 -15.73 23.58 0.67
CA SER A 364 -17.13 23.13 0.55
C SER A 364 -17.24 21.62 0.26
N GLY A 365 -16.26 21.03 -0.41
CA GLY A 365 -16.34 19.68 -0.96
C GLY A 365 -15.60 18.61 -0.16
N ILE A 366 -14.38 18.89 0.35
CA ILE A 366 -13.56 17.93 1.11
C ILE A 366 -14.29 17.33 2.32
N PRO A 367 -15.11 18.08 3.08
CA PRO A 367 -15.92 17.49 4.14
C PRO A 367 -16.82 16.34 3.67
N TYR A 368 -17.49 16.48 2.51
CA TYR A 368 -18.29 15.39 1.93
C TYR A 368 -17.40 14.20 1.55
N PHE A 369 -16.24 14.42 0.92
CA PHE A 369 -15.31 13.37 0.55
C PHE A 369 -14.86 12.56 1.77
N SER A 370 -14.59 13.23 2.90
CA SER A 370 -14.08 12.59 4.13
C SER A 370 -15.07 11.62 4.79
N LEU A 371 -16.39 11.75 4.51
CA LEU A 371 -17.40 10.79 5.00
C LEU A 371 -17.13 9.36 4.52
N GLY A 372 -16.42 9.20 3.42
CA GLY A 372 -16.02 7.91 2.89
C GLY A 372 -14.97 7.19 3.74
N TYR A 373 -14.20 7.87 4.58
CA TYR A 373 -13.05 7.29 5.28
C TYR A 373 -13.41 6.16 6.24
N VAL A 374 -14.57 6.23 6.89
CA VAL A 374 -15.05 5.16 7.78
C VAL A 374 -15.38 3.90 6.99
N PHE A 375 -16.14 4.03 5.90
CA PHE A 375 -16.52 2.89 5.05
C PHE A 375 -15.32 2.32 4.32
N PHE A 376 -14.40 3.18 3.88
CA PHE A 376 -13.13 2.77 3.33
C PHE A 376 -12.33 1.89 4.30
N ALA A 377 -12.20 2.31 5.56
CA ALA A 377 -11.51 1.56 6.60
C ALA A 377 -12.16 0.20 6.85
N LEU A 378 -13.48 0.16 6.95
CA LEU A 378 -14.24 -1.08 7.12
C LEU A 378 -14.08 -2.03 5.95
N ASN A 379 -14.13 -1.52 4.71
CA ASN A 379 -13.96 -2.31 3.50
C ASN A 379 -12.55 -2.93 3.42
N ILE A 380 -11.50 -2.16 3.71
CA ILE A 380 -10.13 -2.65 3.76
C ILE A 380 -10.01 -3.79 4.76
N VAL A 381 -10.47 -3.62 6.00
CA VAL A 381 -10.41 -4.66 7.03
C VAL A 381 -11.19 -5.91 6.62
N CYS A 382 -12.37 -5.77 6.01
CA CYS A 382 -13.15 -6.90 5.52
C CYS A 382 -12.45 -7.66 4.38
N ILE A 383 -11.86 -6.96 3.42
CA ILE A 383 -11.12 -7.55 2.31
C ILE A 383 -9.92 -8.36 2.86
N TRP A 384 -9.14 -7.78 3.76
CA TRP A 384 -8.01 -8.45 4.38
C TRP A 384 -8.43 -9.65 5.26
N TYR A 385 -9.59 -9.55 5.93
CA TYR A 385 -10.16 -10.70 6.64
C TYR A 385 -10.41 -11.87 5.69
N TYR A 386 -11.08 -11.64 4.54
CA TYR A 386 -11.35 -12.69 3.56
C TYR A 386 -10.07 -13.28 2.96
N GLN A 387 -9.04 -12.44 2.71
CA GLN A 387 -7.71 -12.93 2.31
C GLN A 387 -7.10 -13.84 3.38
N SER A 388 -7.12 -13.41 4.63
CA SER A 388 -6.48 -14.12 5.77
C SER A 388 -7.10 -15.47 6.06
N ILE A 389 -8.36 -15.72 5.66
CA ILE A 389 -9.05 -16.99 5.76
C ILE A 389 -9.13 -17.75 4.41
N GLU A 390 -8.18 -17.48 3.52
CA GLU A 390 -8.04 -18.12 2.19
C GLU A 390 -9.24 -17.96 1.25
N ARG A 391 -10.16 -17.05 1.54
CA ARG A 391 -11.29 -16.71 0.65
C ARG A 391 -10.91 -15.59 -0.32
N PHE A 392 -9.98 -15.88 -1.25
CA PHE A 392 -9.48 -14.87 -2.19
C PHE A 392 -10.52 -14.37 -3.19
N LYS A 393 -11.44 -15.23 -3.66
CA LYS A 393 -12.48 -14.83 -4.63
C LYS A 393 -13.33 -13.63 -4.15
N PRO A 394 -13.98 -13.68 -2.96
CA PRO A 394 -14.70 -12.50 -2.47
C PRO A 394 -13.76 -11.31 -2.18
N ALA A 395 -12.56 -11.54 -1.67
CA ALA A 395 -11.61 -10.44 -1.44
C ALA A 395 -11.30 -9.68 -2.73
N THR A 396 -10.92 -10.40 -3.80
CA THR A 396 -10.65 -9.81 -5.12
C THR A 396 -11.89 -9.14 -5.72
N LEU A 397 -13.06 -9.79 -5.63
CA LEU A 397 -14.31 -9.22 -6.13
C LEU A 397 -14.66 -7.90 -5.44
N PHE A 398 -14.58 -7.85 -4.10
CA PHE A 398 -14.86 -6.62 -3.35
C PHE A 398 -13.86 -5.51 -3.66
N THR A 399 -12.59 -5.84 -3.88
CA THR A 399 -11.58 -4.86 -4.28
C THR A 399 -11.88 -4.27 -5.66
N ILE A 400 -12.25 -5.10 -6.64
CA ILE A 400 -12.63 -4.65 -7.99
C ILE A 400 -13.91 -3.80 -7.94
N LEU A 401 -14.93 -4.28 -7.23
CA LEU A 401 -16.19 -3.53 -7.08
C LEU A 401 -15.94 -2.16 -6.47
N ARG A 402 -15.23 -2.09 -5.35
CA ARG A 402 -14.93 -0.86 -4.64
C ARG A 402 -14.10 0.12 -5.47
N GLY A 403 -12.97 -0.39 -5.98
CA GLY A 403 -11.91 0.46 -6.49
C GLY A 403 -11.98 0.76 -7.98
N ILE A 404 -12.84 0.04 -8.73
CA ILE A 404 -12.94 0.22 -10.18
C ILE A 404 -14.41 0.42 -10.58
N VAL A 405 -15.29 -0.54 -10.30
CA VAL A 405 -16.63 -0.54 -10.85
C VAL A 405 -17.51 0.51 -10.19
N ILE A 406 -17.75 0.38 -8.89
CA ILE A 406 -18.71 1.25 -8.18
C ILE A 406 -18.20 2.69 -8.12
N ILE A 407 -16.91 2.90 -7.91
CA ILE A 407 -16.32 4.24 -7.88
C ILE A 407 -16.48 4.96 -9.23
N THR A 408 -16.20 4.27 -10.34
CA THR A 408 -16.37 4.83 -11.69
C THR A 408 -17.82 5.16 -11.96
N LEU A 409 -18.74 4.25 -11.65
CA LEU A 409 -20.18 4.49 -11.80
C LEU A 409 -20.66 5.65 -10.92
N SER A 410 -20.17 5.74 -9.68
CA SER A 410 -20.52 6.84 -8.77
C SER A 410 -20.05 8.19 -9.32
N PHE A 411 -18.82 8.28 -9.84
CA PHE A 411 -18.34 9.51 -10.47
C PHE A 411 -19.09 9.88 -11.75
N MET A 412 -19.60 8.90 -12.49
CA MET A 412 -20.36 9.18 -13.73
C MET A 412 -21.81 9.61 -13.46
N TYR A 413 -22.49 8.96 -12.51
CA TYR A 413 -23.94 9.15 -12.31
C TYR A 413 -24.28 10.19 -11.25
N LEU A 414 -23.54 10.29 -10.15
CA LEU A 414 -23.86 11.22 -9.05
C LEU A 414 -23.83 12.70 -9.45
N PRO A 415 -22.89 13.17 -10.29
CA PRO A 415 -22.91 14.56 -10.74
C PRO A 415 -24.18 14.92 -11.52
N VAL A 416 -24.76 13.95 -12.24
CA VAL A 416 -26.00 14.15 -13.02
C VAL A 416 -27.22 14.30 -12.08
N VAL A 417 -27.22 13.56 -10.95
CA VAL A 417 -28.36 13.56 -10.02
C VAL A 417 -28.25 14.65 -8.95
N CYS A 418 -27.05 14.85 -8.39
CA CYS A 418 -26.80 15.71 -7.22
C CYS A 418 -25.93 16.93 -7.55
N GLY A 419 -25.61 17.17 -8.83
CA GLY A 419 -24.74 18.28 -9.24
C GLY A 419 -23.34 18.19 -8.63
N ILE A 420 -22.76 19.34 -8.33
CA ILE A 420 -21.38 19.48 -7.81
C ILE A 420 -21.17 18.66 -6.51
N LYS A 421 -22.17 18.63 -5.61
CA LYS A 421 -22.11 17.82 -4.39
C LYS A 421 -21.99 16.33 -4.69
N GLY A 422 -22.60 15.87 -5.79
CA GLY A 422 -22.53 14.50 -6.26
C GLY A 422 -21.09 14.06 -6.61
N ILE A 423 -20.27 14.96 -7.13
CA ILE A 423 -18.86 14.67 -7.45
C ILE A 423 -18.10 14.31 -6.17
N TRP A 424 -18.27 15.10 -5.11
CA TRP A 424 -17.60 14.89 -3.82
C TRP A 424 -18.15 13.67 -3.06
N LEU A 425 -19.42 13.34 -3.25
CA LEU A 425 -20.08 12.18 -2.63
C LEU A 425 -19.79 10.86 -3.37
N ALA A 426 -19.13 10.89 -4.53
CA ALA A 426 -18.86 9.70 -5.33
C ALA A 426 -18.04 8.65 -4.55
N VAL A 427 -16.97 9.08 -3.86
CA VAL A 427 -16.14 8.18 -3.03
C VAL A 427 -16.89 7.65 -1.81
N PRO A 428 -17.52 8.48 -0.95
CA PRO A 428 -18.32 7.99 0.18
C PRO A 428 -19.40 6.98 -0.21
N LEU A 429 -20.15 7.26 -1.28
CA LEU A 429 -21.22 6.40 -1.70
C LEU A 429 -20.70 5.06 -2.26
N SER A 430 -19.61 5.09 -3.04
CA SER A 430 -19.00 3.87 -3.56
C SER A 430 -18.52 2.96 -2.43
N GLU A 431 -17.91 3.53 -1.40
CA GLU A 431 -17.45 2.79 -0.23
C GLU A 431 -18.60 2.25 0.61
N LEU A 432 -19.67 3.05 0.81
CA LEU A 432 -20.89 2.63 1.50
C LEU A 432 -21.59 1.46 0.77
N ILE A 433 -21.80 1.58 -0.53
CA ILE A 433 -22.44 0.52 -1.34
C ILE A 433 -21.60 -0.77 -1.25
N THR A 434 -20.30 -0.67 -1.38
CA THR A 434 -19.43 -1.84 -1.24
C THR A 434 -19.54 -2.47 0.14
N PHE A 435 -19.56 -1.66 1.20
CA PHE A 435 -19.71 -2.16 2.56
C PHE A 435 -21.03 -2.91 2.74
N VAL A 436 -22.15 -2.37 2.22
CA VAL A 436 -23.45 -3.03 2.23
C VAL A 436 -23.40 -4.38 1.49
N ILE A 437 -22.75 -4.43 0.32
CA ILE A 437 -22.57 -5.68 -0.44
C ILE A 437 -21.78 -6.71 0.39
N ILE A 438 -20.72 -6.28 1.07
CA ILE A 438 -19.91 -7.16 1.93
C ILE A 438 -20.75 -7.71 3.10
N VAL A 439 -21.54 -6.85 3.75
CA VAL A 439 -22.42 -7.25 4.87
C VAL A 439 -23.47 -8.24 4.39
N VAL A 440 -24.15 -7.98 3.29
CA VAL A 440 -25.14 -8.89 2.69
C VAL A 440 -24.50 -10.24 2.35
N TYR A 441 -23.33 -10.22 1.70
CA TYR A 441 -22.59 -11.45 1.40
C TYR A 441 -22.25 -12.23 2.67
N TYR A 442 -21.80 -11.56 3.73
CA TYR A 442 -21.49 -12.20 5.01
C TYR A 442 -22.72 -12.86 5.64
N LEU A 443 -23.87 -12.17 5.66
CA LEU A 443 -25.11 -12.68 6.21
C LEU A 443 -25.62 -13.89 5.44
N LEU A 444 -25.65 -13.83 4.09
CA LEU A 444 -26.07 -14.94 3.23
C LEU A 444 -25.19 -16.19 3.38
N LYS A 445 -23.90 -16.04 3.67
CA LYS A 445 -22.99 -17.17 3.89
C LYS A 445 -23.12 -17.74 5.30
N ARG A 446 -23.50 -16.93 6.30
CA ARG A 446 -23.73 -17.39 7.68
C ARG A 446 -24.98 -18.27 7.79
N THR A 447 -26.02 -17.98 7.00
CA THR A 447 -27.26 -18.75 7.00
C THR A 447 -27.15 -20.11 6.30
N ARG A 448 -26.03 -20.34 5.56
CA ARG A 448 -25.76 -21.60 4.84
C ARG A 448 -24.69 -22.47 5.51
N ALA A 449 -24.13 -22.05 6.64
CA ALA A 449 -23.15 -22.77 7.45
C ALA A 449 -23.72 -23.13 8.82
#